data_fdff7001283bf6ede99a549cdbd6364d
#
_entry.id   fdff7001283bf6ede99a549cdbd6364d
#
_cell.length_a   1.000
_cell.length_b   1.000
_cell.length_c   1.000
_cell.angle_alpha   90.00
_cell.angle_beta   90.00
_cell.angle_gamma   90.00
#
_symmetry.space_group_name_H-M   'P 1'
#
loop_
_entity.id
_entity.type
_entity.pdbx_description
1 polymer ?
#
loop_
_entity_poly.entity_id
_entity_poly.type
_entity_poly.pdbx_seq_one_letter_code
_entity_poly.pdbx_strand_id
1 'polypeptide(L)'
;MLPEGFAARMRALLGSEYGDFLASFDRPLCTGLRKNPLKASFTGDLSRFSLAPVPWCPTGFYYDAASRPGLSPYHAAGLYYLQEPSAMAPAELLDPQPGERVLDLCAAPGGKSTQLAGKLLGKGLLVCNEINAKRAKILSGNMERLGISNALVLNEHPKKLTE
;
A
#
# COMPACT_ATOMS: atom_id res chain seq x y z
N MET A 1 1.73 27.20 -3.68
CA MET A 1 1.91 27.92 -2.40
C MET A 1 1.07 27.21 -1.34
N LEU A 2 1.63 26.91 -0.16
CA LEU A 2 0.88 26.25 0.92
C LEU A 2 -0.13 27.23 1.54
N PRO A 3 -1.31 26.75 2.03
CA PRO A 3 -2.24 27.59 2.78
C PRO A 3 -1.57 28.20 4.02
N GLU A 4 -1.82 29.49 4.27
CA GLU A 4 -1.12 30.25 5.31
C GLU A 4 -1.27 29.63 6.72
N GLY A 5 -2.49 29.23 7.10
CA GLY A 5 -2.75 28.57 8.39
C GLY A 5 -2.02 27.23 8.53
N PHE A 6 -1.86 26.46 7.45
CA PHE A 6 -1.09 25.23 7.44
C PHE A 6 0.41 25.54 7.63
N ALA A 7 0.95 26.50 6.88
CA ALA A 7 2.35 26.90 6.96
C ALA A 7 2.71 27.39 8.36
N ALA A 8 1.86 28.21 8.98
CA ALA A 8 2.05 28.70 10.35
C ALA A 8 2.09 27.55 11.37
N ARG A 9 1.14 26.60 11.27
CA ARG A 9 1.10 25.42 12.15
C ARG A 9 2.33 24.53 11.99
N MET A 10 2.75 24.26 10.74
CA MET A 10 3.94 23.45 10.51
C MET A 10 5.22 24.13 11.01
N ARG A 11 5.34 25.45 10.87
CA ARG A 11 6.46 26.22 11.44
C ARG A 11 6.54 26.10 12.95
N ALA A 12 5.39 26.20 13.64
CA ALA A 12 5.32 26.06 15.09
C ALA A 12 5.68 24.63 15.56
N LEU A 13 5.28 23.59 14.79
CA LEU A 13 5.56 22.18 15.12
C LEU A 13 6.99 21.76 14.86
N LEU A 14 7.57 22.20 13.75
CA LEU A 14 8.87 21.71 13.26
C LEU A 14 10.04 22.59 13.68
N GLY A 15 9.81 23.82 14.11
CA GLY A 15 10.87 24.73 14.53
C GLY A 15 11.98 24.86 13.49
N SER A 16 13.20 24.43 13.84
CA SER A 16 14.37 24.46 12.96
C SER A 16 14.24 23.56 11.71
N GLU A 17 13.44 22.50 11.75
CA GLU A 17 13.25 21.58 10.63
C GLU A 17 12.26 22.10 9.57
N TYR A 18 11.62 23.26 9.83
CA TYR A 18 10.62 23.82 8.92
C TYR A 18 11.19 24.17 7.53
N GLY A 19 12.45 24.57 7.47
CA GLY A 19 13.15 24.84 6.21
C GLY A 19 13.28 23.60 5.34
N ASP A 20 13.73 22.50 5.92
CA ASP A 20 13.87 21.21 5.23
C ASP A 20 12.52 20.62 4.81
N PHE A 21 11.50 20.81 5.65
CA PHE A 21 10.12 20.47 5.32
C PHE A 21 9.64 21.22 4.07
N LEU A 22 9.86 22.53 3.96
CA LEU A 22 9.50 23.29 2.77
C LEU A 22 10.27 22.80 1.53
N ALA A 23 11.57 22.60 1.65
CA ALA A 23 12.41 22.12 0.56
C ALA A 23 12.00 20.72 0.06
N SER A 24 11.32 19.92 0.91
CA SER A 24 10.83 18.60 0.50
C SER A 24 9.75 18.64 -0.59
N PHE A 25 9.00 19.75 -0.69
CA PHE A 25 7.98 19.91 -1.74
C PHE A 25 8.55 20.13 -3.14
N ASP A 26 9.80 20.56 -3.23
CA ASP A 26 10.50 20.76 -4.51
C ASP A 26 11.21 19.50 -5.00
N ARG A 27 11.20 18.43 -4.19
CA ARG A 27 11.79 17.14 -4.56
C ARG A 27 10.82 16.32 -5.41
N PRO A 28 11.34 15.50 -6.34
CA PRO A 28 10.50 14.53 -7.08
C PRO A 28 9.74 13.61 -6.11
N LEU A 29 8.49 13.29 -6.46
CA LEU A 29 7.71 12.32 -5.70
C LEU A 29 8.37 10.95 -5.77
N CYS A 30 8.51 10.30 -4.60
CA CYS A 30 8.93 8.93 -4.53
C CYS A 30 7.81 8.01 -5.04
N THR A 31 8.06 7.30 -6.11
CA THR A 31 7.12 6.32 -6.68
C THR A 31 7.56 4.92 -6.32
N GLY A 32 6.61 4.09 -5.90
CA GLY A 32 6.89 2.73 -5.48
C GLY A 32 5.88 1.71 -6.01
N LEU A 33 6.36 0.50 -6.19
CA LEU A 33 5.54 -0.68 -6.42
C LEU A 33 5.99 -1.81 -5.49
N ARG A 34 5.08 -2.69 -5.17
CA ARG A 34 5.34 -3.87 -4.35
C ARG A 34 4.94 -5.12 -5.12
N LYS A 35 5.89 -6.02 -5.34
CA LYS A 35 5.67 -7.32 -5.99
C LYS A 35 4.67 -8.15 -5.18
N ASN A 36 3.84 -8.92 -5.87
CA ASN A 36 2.86 -9.79 -5.23
C ASN A 36 3.47 -11.19 -5.00
N PRO A 37 3.76 -11.59 -3.77
CA PRO A 37 4.36 -12.90 -3.48
C PRO A 37 3.41 -14.06 -3.77
N LEU A 38 2.08 -13.83 -3.82
CA LEU A 38 1.10 -14.86 -4.19
C LEU A 38 1.18 -15.25 -5.68
N LYS A 39 1.89 -14.46 -6.48
CA LYS A 39 2.14 -14.70 -7.92
C LYS A 39 3.65 -14.81 -8.21
N ALA A 40 4.42 -15.37 -7.26
CA ALA A 40 5.88 -15.48 -7.35
C ALA A 40 6.37 -16.36 -8.51
N SER A 41 5.54 -17.28 -9.03
CA SER A 41 5.86 -18.09 -10.21
C SER A 41 5.92 -17.31 -11.52
N PHE A 42 5.51 -16.05 -11.50
CA PHE A 42 5.59 -15.21 -12.70
C PHE A 42 7.03 -14.79 -12.99
N THR A 43 7.51 -15.09 -14.19
CA THR A 43 8.89 -14.83 -14.66
C THR A 43 8.99 -13.65 -15.63
N GLY A 44 7.97 -12.79 -15.70
CA GLY A 44 7.93 -11.66 -16.62
C GLY A 44 8.99 -10.59 -16.33
N ASP A 45 9.44 -9.94 -17.38
CA ASP A 45 10.44 -8.89 -17.30
C ASP A 45 9.85 -7.56 -16.81
N LEU A 46 10.33 -7.11 -15.64
CA LEU A 46 10.01 -5.82 -15.05
C LEU A 46 11.18 -4.82 -15.16
N SER A 47 12.27 -5.17 -15.87
CA SER A 47 13.48 -4.32 -16.00
C SER A 47 13.17 -2.93 -16.57
N ARG A 48 12.18 -2.83 -17.45
CA ARG A 48 11.73 -1.56 -18.05
C ARG A 48 11.26 -0.52 -17.03
N PHE A 49 11.00 -0.92 -15.78
CA PHE A 49 10.57 0.01 -14.73
C PHE A 49 11.72 0.60 -13.92
N SER A 50 12.98 0.22 -14.22
CA SER A 50 14.18 0.71 -13.52
C SER A 50 14.08 0.53 -12.01
N LEU A 51 13.78 -0.70 -11.57
CA LEU A 51 13.47 -1.01 -10.18
C LEU A 51 14.70 -0.89 -9.27
N ALA A 52 14.57 -0.13 -8.16
CA ALA A 52 15.54 -0.08 -7.08
C ALA A 52 14.88 -0.55 -5.77
N PRO A 53 15.55 -1.35 -4.91
CA PRO A 53 14.95 -1.89 -3.70
C PRO A 53 14.51 -0.80 -2.71
N VAL A 54 13.37 -1.01 -2.04
CA VAL A 54 12.97 -0.26 -0.85
C VAL A 54 13.60 -0.95 0.36
N PRO A 55 14.49 -0.27 1.13
CA PRO A 55 15.31 -0.93 2.16
C PRO A 55 14.52 -1.67 3.25
N TRP A 56 13.31 -1.19 3.58
CA TRP A 56 12.48 -1.75 4.65
C TRP A 56 11.40 -2.71 4.16
N CYS A 57 11.29 -2.97 2.85
CA CYS A 57 10.28 -3.86 2.30
C CYS A 57 10.90 -4.78 1.24
N PRO A 58 11.13 -6.06 1.54
CA PRO A 58 11.81 -6.99 0.62
C PRO A 58 11.11 -7.16 -0.73
N THR A 59 9.78 -6.97 -0.78
CA THR A 59 8.99 -7.01 -2.02
C THR A 59 8.76 -5.64 -2.64
N GLY A 60 9.22 -4.56 -1.97
CA GLY A 60 9.05 -3.17 -2.37
C GLY A 60 10.17 -2.66 -3.26
N PHE A 61 9.82 -1.85 -4.25
CA PHE A 61 10.77 -1.25 -5.17
C PHE A 61 10.34 0.19 -5.50
N TYR A 62 11.31 1.08 -5.57
CA TYR A 62 11.17 2.35 -6.29
C TYR A 62 11.12 2.06 -7.79
N TYR A 63 10.45 2.91 -8.55
CA TYR A 63 10.42 2.82 -10.00
C TYR A 63 10.50 4.22 -10.65
N ASP A 64 10.94 4.28 -11.90
CA ASP A 64 10.92 5.51 -12.67
C ASP A 64 9.47 5.89 -13.05
N ALA A 65 9.00 7.05 -12.60
CA ALA A 65 7.65 7.55 -12.86
C ALA A 65 7.32 7.61 -14.37
N ALA A 66 8.31 7.88 -15.23
CA ALA A 66 8.14 7.92 -16.67
C ALA A 66 7.78 6.54 -17.27
N SER A 67 8.12 5.45 -16.58
CA SER A 67 7.84 4.08 -17.03
C SER A 67 6.37 3.65 -16.94
N ARG A 68 5.52 4.40 -16.21
CA ARG A 68 4.06 4.23 -16.11
C ARG A 68 3.61 2.79 -15.82
N PRO A 69 4.08 2.11 -14.77
CA PRO A 69 3.74 0.71 -14.51
C PRO A 69 2.23 0.46 -14.34
N GLY A 70 1.43 1.48 -13.97
CA GLY A 70 -0.03 1.38 -13.87
C GLY A 70 -0.75 1.06 -15.19
N LEU A 71 -0.12 1.32 -16.35
CA LEU A 71 -0.66 1.01 -17.68
C LEU A 71 -0.20 -0.36 -18.19
N SER A 72 0.61 -1.08 -17.42
CA SER A 72 1.11 -2.39 -17.82
C SER A 72 0.07 -3.50 -17.67
N PRO A 73 -0.02 -4.46 -18.62
CA PRO A 73 -0.80 -5.67 -18.43
C PRO A 73 -0.45 -6.43 -17.14
N TYR A 74 0.78 -6.35 -16.67
CA TYR A 74 1.24 -6.95 -15.42
C TYR A 74 0.57 -6.34 -14.19
N HIS A 75 0.28 -5.02 -14.22
CA HIS A 75 -0.52 -4.37 -13.19
C HIS A 75 -1.96 -4.90 -13.20
N ALA A 76 -2.58 -4.98 -14.37
CA ALA A 76 -3.93 -5.53 -14.53
C ALA A 76 -4.01 -6.99 -14.06
N ALA A 77 -2.98 -7.79 -14.34
CA ALA A 77 -2.84 -9.17 -13.88
C ALA A 77 -2.52 -9.32 -12.38
N GLY A 78 -2.31 -8.21 -11.66
CA GLY A 78 -2.06 -8.22 -10.21
C GLY A 78 -0.68 -8.74 -9.80
N LEU A 79 0.34 -8.63 -10.65
CA LEU A 79 1.71 -9.06 -10.34
C LEU A 79 2.41 -8.12 -9.36
N TYR A 80 1.91 -6.91 -9.22
CA TYR A 80 2.34 -5.92 -8.24
C TYR A 80 1.21 -4.94 -7.90
N TYR A 81 1.41 -4.25 -6.80
CA TYR A 81 0.57 -3.15 -6.33
C TYR A 81 1.39 -1.85 -6.38
N LEU A 82 0.83 -0.76 -6.90
CA LEU A 82 1.45 0.57 -6.82
C LEU A 82 1.21 1.13 -5.43
N GLN A 83 2.27 1.34 -4.69
CA GLN A 83 2.21 1.78 -3.29
C GLN A 83 3.36 2.74 -3.02
N GLU A 84 3.04 3.83 -2.35
CA GLU A 84 4.06 4.76 -1.86
C GLU A 84 4.98 4.02 -0.88
N PRO A 85 6.31 4.17 -0.98
CA PRO A 85 7.26 3.37 -0.20
C PRO A 85 7.07 3.45 1.32
N SER A 86 6.79 4.64 1.90
CA SER A 86 6.57 4.77 3.35
C SER A 86 5.31 4.01 3.81
N ALA A 87 4.30 3.91 2.95
CA ALA A 87 3.08 3.16 3.24
C ALA A 87 3.28 1.64 3.29
N MET A 88 4.44 1.13 2.88
CA MET A 88 4.79 -0.29 3.00
C MET A 88 5.26 -0.65 4.43
N ALA A 89 5.80 0.31 5.19
CA ALA A 89 6.39 0.06 6.51
C ALA A 89 5.42 -0.54 7.55
N PRO A 90 4.15 -0.11 7.67
CA PRO A 90 3.26 -0.65 8.71
C PRO A 90 3.03 -2.17 8.60
N ALA A 91 2.91 -2.70 7.39
CA ALA A 91 2.72 -4.15 7.20
C ALA A 91 4.02 -4.94 7.41
N GLU A 92 5.18 -4.34 7.17
CA GLU A 92 6.47 -4.95 7.51
C GLU A 92 6.69 -4.98 9.03
N LEU A 93 6.31 -3.91 9.73
CA LEU A 93 6.42 -3.85 11.20
C LEU A 93 5.44 -4.81 11.90
N LEU A 94 4.22 -4.98 11.37
CA LEU A 94 3.25 -5.93 11.92
C LEU A 94 3.69 -7.38 11.69
N ASP A 95 4.29 -7.65 10.54
CA ASP A 95 4.86 -8.93 10.11
C ASP A 95 4.02 -10.18 10.42
N PRO A 96 2.74 -10.24 9.99
CA PRO A 96 1.87 -11.36 10.30
C PRO A 96 2.40 -12.65 9.68
N GLN A 97 2.30 -13.74 10.46
CA GLN A 97 2.77 -15.06 10.04
C GLN A 97 1.64 -15.88 9.40
N PRO A 98 1.95 -16.79 8.47
CA PRO A 98 0.97 -17.68 7.85
C PRO A 98 0.14 -18.44 8.91
N GLY A 99 -1.19 -18.31 8.83
CA GLY A 99 -2.13 -18.93 9.78
C GLY A 99 -2.73 -17.95 10.77
N GLU A 100 -2.18 -16.75 10.91
CA GLU A 100 -2.71 -15.74 11.82
C GLU A 100 -4.01 -15.11 11.33
N ARG A 101 -4.72 -14.44 12.23
CA ARG A 101 -5.93 -13.66 11.95
C ARG A 101 -5.60 -12.19 12.09
N VAL A 102 -5.82 -11.43 11.03
CA VAL A 102 -5.48 -10.00 10.95
C VAL A 102 -6.73 -9.20 10.66
N LEU A 103 -6.89 -8.06 11.34
CA LEU A 103 -7.97 -7.10 11.11
C LEU A 103 -7.38 -5.77 10.63
N ASP A 104 -7.81 -5.31 9.45
CA ASP A 104 -7.56 -3.97 8.93
C ASP A 104 -8.86 -3.17 8.95
N LEU A 105 -9.00 -2.26 9.92
CA LEU A 105 -10.24 -1.50 10.15
C LEU A 105 -10.50 -0.39 9.13
N CYS A 106 -9.46 0.07 8.42
CA CYS A 106 -9.54 1.19 7.47
C CYS A 106 -8.79 0.82 6.18
N ALA A 107 -9.23 -0.26 5.55
CA ALA A 107 -8.45 -1.03 4.60
C ALA A 107 -8.30 -0.41 3.20
N ALA A 108 -9.31 0.33 2.71
CA ALA A 108 -9.30 0.82 1.34
C ALA A 108 -8.23 1.91 1.08
N PRO A 109 -7.63 1.89 -0.11
CA PRO A 109 -7.92 1.07 -1.30
C PRO A 109 -7.28 -0.33 -1.30
N GLY A 110 -6.55 -0.74 -0.24
CA GLY A 110 -6.03 -2.09 -0.09
C GLY A 110 -4.50 -2.22 -0.10
N GLY A 111 -3.75 -1.11 -0.10
CA GLY A 111 -2.29 -1.17 -0.16
C GLY A 111 -1.66 -1.96 1.00
N LYS A 112 -2.06 -1.66 2.24
CA LYS A 112 -1.59 -2.39 3.43
C LYS A 112 -2.23 -3.78 3.52
N SER A 113 -3.55 -3.88 3.34
CA SER A 113 -4.26 -5.15 3.40
C SER A 113 -3.72 -6.19 2.41
N THR A 114 -3.44 -5.80 1.16
CA THR A 114 -2.86 -6.72 0.17
C THR A 114 -1.42 -7.09 0.47
N GLN A 115 -0.67 -6.26 1.21
CA GLN A 115 0.66 -6.59 1.71
C GLN A 115 0.58 -7.63 2.83
N LEU A 116 -0.33 -7.43 3.79
CA LEU A 116 -0.62 -8.38 4.86
C LEU A 116 -1.05 -9.74 4.31
N ALA A 117 -1.96 -9.75 3.31
CA ALA A 117 -2.35 -10.98 2.60
C ALA A 117 -1.17 -11.71 1.96
N GLY A 118 -0.23 -10.95 1.37
CA GLY A 118 0.99 -11.50 0.81
C GLY A 118 1.86 -12.21 1.85
N LYS A 119 1.96 -11.65 3.07
CA LYS A 119 2.70 -12.27 4.19
C LYS A 119 1.98 -13.52 4.74
N LEU A 120 0.67 -13.51 4.77
CA LEU A 120 -0.14 -14.68 5.19
C LEU A 120 -0.08 -15.86 4.20
N LEU A 121 0.38 -15.65 2.96
CA LEU A 121 0.56 -16.69 1.94
C LEU A 121 -0.69 -17.58 1.72
N GLY A 122 -1.88 -16.99 1.74
CA GLY A 122 -3.14 -17.71 1.58
C GLY A 122 -3.58 -18.54 2.79
N LYS A 123 -2.88 -18.44 3.93
CA LYS A 123 -3.21 -19.14 5.19
C LYS A 123 -3.73 -18.15 6.23
N GLY A 124 -4.57 -18.63 7.16
CA GLY A 124 -5.19 -17.77 8.17
C GLY A 124 -6.36 -16.95 7.60
N LEU A 125 -6.64 -15.80 8.20
CA LEU A 125 -7.77 -14.95 7.83
C LEU A 125 -7.39 -13.47 7.88
N LEU A 126 -7.69 -12.73 6.82
CA LEU A 126 -7.60 -11.28 6.79
C LEU A 126 -9.01 -10.68 6.72
N VAL A 127 -9.39 -9.90 7.71
CA VAL A 127 -10.65 -9.14 7.69
C VAL A 127 -10.32 -7.69 7.35
N CYS A 128 -10.90 -7.17 6.28
CA CYS A 128 -10.66 -5.83 5.75
C CYS A 128 -11.96 -5.03 5.82
N ASN A 129 -12.01 -4.01 6.67
CA ASN A 129 -13.18 -3.16 6.77
C ASN A 129 -12.96 -1.80 6.13
N GLU A 130 -13.99 -1.26 5.48
CA GLU A 130 -14.01 0.10 4.96
C GLU A 130 -15.43 0.66 5.06
N ILE A 131 -15.60 1.77 5.78
CA ILE A 131 -16.91 2.39 6.03
C ILE A 131 -17.52 3.00 4.76
N ASN A 132 -16.72 3.46 3.82
CA ASN A 132 -17.19 4.06 2.57
C ASN A 132 -17.43 2.96 1.51
N ALA A 133 -18.69 2.76 1.12
CA ALA A 133 -19.09 1.71 0.18
C ALA A 133 -18.38 1.80 -1.19
N LYS A 134 -18.13 3.01 -1.72
CA LYS A 134 -17.38 3.15 -2.99
C LYS A 134 -15.94 2.70 -2.85
N ARG A 135 -15.30 3.04 -1.72
CA ARG A 135 -13.92 2.60 -1.43
C ARG A 135 -13.85 1.11 -1.13
N ALA A 136 -14.85 0.54 -0.46
CA ALA A 136 -14.94 -0.90 -0.21
C ALA A 136 -15.00 -1.71 -1.53
N LYS A 137 -15.71 -1.22 -2.56
CA LYS A 137 -15.71 -1.83 -3.90
C LYS A 137 -14.31 -1.80 -4.55
N ILE A 138 -13.57 -0.70 -4.40
CA ILE A 138 -12.19 -0.60 -4.91
C ILE A 138 -11.30 -1.60 -4.18
N LEU A 139 -11.44 -1.73 -2.88
CA LEU A 139 -10.73 -2.70 -2.05
C LEU A 139 -11.00 -4.13 -2.54
N SER A 140 -12.28 -4.51 -2.71
CA SER A 140 -12.68 -5.83 -3.22
C SER A 140 -12.05 -6.13 -4.58
N GLY A 141 -12.13 -5.18 -5.53
CA GLY A 141 -11.50 -5.35 -6.84
C GLY A 141 -9.98 -5.51 -6.77
N ASN A 142 -9.31 -4.85 -5.82
CA ASN A 142 -7.87 -5.04 -5.62
C ASN A 142 -7.56 -6.41 -5.01
N MET A 143 -8.40 -6.93 -4.09
CA MET A 143 -8.25 -8.28 -3.55
C MET A 143 -8.37 -9.35 -4.65
N GLU A 144 -9.39 -9.23 -5.50
CA GLU A 144 -9.60 -10.12 -6.66
C GLU A 144 -8.43 -10.04 -7.64
N ARG A 145 -8.03 -8.83 -8.03
CA ARG A 145 -6.94 -8.60 -8.97
C ARG A 145 -5.62 -9.21 -8.52
N LEU A 146 -5.32 -9.14 -7.22
CA LEU A 146 -4.11 -9.74 -6.67
C LEU A 146 -4.24 -11.24 -6.35
N GLY A 147 -5.43 -11.82 -6.48
CA GLY A 147 -5.66 -13.25 -6.24
C GLY A 147 -5.65 -13.64 -4.76
N ILE A 148 -6.14 -12.74 -3.89
CA ILE A 148 -6.22 -12.98 -2.45
C ILE A 148 -7.50 -13.77 -2.14
N SER A 149 -7.35 -14.98 -1.63
CA SER A 149 -8.46 -15.90 -1.38
C SER A 149 -8.85 -16.04 0.09
N ASN A 150 -8.01 -15.58 1.02
CA ASN A 150 -8.21 -15.70 2.47
C ASN A 150 -8.58 -14.37 3.13
N ALA A 151 -9.28 -13.49 2.41
CA ALA A 151 -9.74 -12.20 2.93
C ALA A 151 -11.27 -12.06 2.89
N LEU A 152 -11.82 -11.40 3.91
CA LEU A 152 -13.20 -10.92 3.95
C LEU A 152 -13.18 -9.40 3.82
N VAL A 153 -13.97 -8.85 2.90
CA VAL A 153 -14.17 -7.41 2.76
C VAL A 153 -15.51 -7.02 3.35
N LEU A 154 -15.49 -6.15 4.35
CA LEU A 154 -16.67 -5.65 5.05
C LEU A 154 -16.87 -4.16 4.73
N ASN A 155 -18.14 -3.74 4.71
CA ASN A 155 -18.50 -2.34 4.61
C ASN A 155 -19.38 -1.95 5.80
N GLU A 156 -18.74 -1.85 6.98
CA GLU A 156 -19.43 -1.61 8.23
C GLU A 156 -18.79 -0.47 9.03
N HIS A 157 -19.59 0.12 9.92
CA HIS A 157 -19.05 1.03 10.92
C HIS A 157 -18.24 0.22 11.94
N PRO A 158 -17.00 0.62 12.32
CA PRO A 158 -16.13 -0.18 13.20
C PRO A 158 -16.77 -0.60 14.53
N LYS A 159 -17.68 0.21 15.08
CA LYS A 159 -18.42 -0.13 16.32
C LYS A 159 -19.28 -1.38 16.19
N LYS A 160 -19.76 -1.72 15.01
CA LYS A 160 -20.57 -2.93 14.78
C LYS A 160 -19.72 -4.21 14.68
N LEU A 161 -18.42 -4.09 14.61
CA LEU A 161 -17.52 -5.24 14.53
C LEU A 161 -17.15 -5.82 15.91
N THR A 162 -17.66 -5.23 16.98
CA THR A 162 -17.46 -5.65 18.39
C THR A 162 -18.68 -6.32 18.98
N GLU A 163 -19.78 -6.38 18.28
CA GLU A 163 -21.04 -7.05 18.60
C GLU A 163 -21.13 -8.42 17.93
#